data_d5c0a6ee0c10ef2128b3c277e8b5929b
#
_entry.id   d5c0a6ee0c10ef2128b3c277e8b5929b
#
_cell.length_a   1.000
_cell.length_b   1.000
_cell.length_c   1.000
_cell.angle_alpha   90.00
_cell.angle_beta   90.00
_cell.angle_gamma   90.00
#
_symmetry.space_group_name_H-M   'P 1'
#
loop_
_entity.id
_entity.type
_entity.pdbx_description
1 polymer ?
#
loop_
_entity_poly.entity_id
_entity_poly.type
_entity_poly.pdbx_seq_one_letter_code
_entity_poly.pdbx_strand_id
1 'polypeptide(L)'
;MTPAQLMDGLAEKNRQLTSKNDELQELYQTYAEAERQYNIAYAQKITQLRMDGEPITIAKDLSKGDKVVSDLFYKMRIAEGVLNACREKIKDLRSSIDTYRSLLSWLKSEMECTK
;
A
#
# COMPACT_ATOMS: atom_id res chain seq x y z
N MET A 1 -26.58 -13.95 -14.46
CA MET A 1 -26.31 -13.85 -13.01
C MET A 1 -27.61 -13.49 -12.30
N THR A 2 -27.95 -14.21 -11.25
CA THR A 2 -29.17 -13.96 -10.47
C THR A 2 -28.96 -12.82 -9.48
N PRO A 3 -30.04 -12.16 -9.01
CA PRO A 3 -29.92 -11.16 -7.94
C PRO A 3 -29.25 -11.72 -6.67
N ALA A 4 -29.56 -12.97 -6.32
CA ALA A 4 -28.95 -13.63 -5.15
C ALA A 4 -27.43 -13.78 -5.33
N GLN A 5 -26.97 -14.17 -6.51
CA GLN A 5 -25.55 -14.28 -6.84
C GLN A 5 -24.85 -12.93 -6.77
N LEU A 6 -25.51 -11.86 -7.24
CA LEU A 6 -24.97 -10.50 -7.16
C LEU A 6 -24.87 -10.02 -5.71
N MET A 7 -25.85 -10.31 -4.88
CA MET A 7 -25.84 -9.94 -3.46
C MET A 7 -24.73 -10.68 -2.72
N ASP A 8 -24.54 -11.97 -3.00
CA ASP A 8 -23.46 -12.77 -2.41
C ASP A 8 -22.09 -12.25 -2.83
N GLY A 9 -21.95 -11.91 -4.12
CA GLY A 9 -20.70 -11.32 -4.64
C GLY A 9 -20.40 -9.97 -3.99
N LEU A 10 -21.39 -9.12 -3.84
CA LEU A 10 -21.26 -7.82 -3.15
C LEU A 10 -20.84 -8.00 -1.70
N ALA A 11 -21.48 -8.91 -0.97
CA ALA A 11 -21.14 -9.21 0.43
C ALA A 11 -19.69 -9.69 0.56
N GLU A 12 -19.23 -10.55 -0.37
CA GLU A 12 -17.85 -11.04 -0.38
C GLU A 12 -16.85 -9.92 -0.64
N LYS A 13 -17.15 -9.03 -1.61
CA LYS A 13 -16.28 -7.89 -1.91
C LYS A 13 -16.20 -6.93 -0.72
N ASN A 14 -17.30 -6.70 -0.01
CA ASN A 14 -17.30 -5.88 1.20
C ASN A 14 -16.45 -6.50 2.31
N ARG A 15 -16.49 -7.82 2.49
CA ARG A 15 -15.63 -8.52 3.47
C ARG A 15 -14.15 -8.35 3.11
N GLN A 16 -13.81 -8.53 1.84
CA GLN A 16 -12.45 -8.36 1.35
C GLN A 16 -11.96 -6.92 1.55
N LEU A 17 -12.82 -5.94 1.30
CA LEU A 17 -12.48 -4.53 1.48
C LEU A 17 -12.17 -4.21 2.95
N THR A 18 -13.00 -4.69 3.87
CA THR A 18 -12.78 -4.51 5.32
C THR A 18 -11.43 -5.12 5.73
N SER A 19 -11.16 -6.35 5.29
CA SER A 19 -9.90 -7.04 5.58
C SER A 19 -8.69 -6.26 5.03
N LYS A 20 -8.78 -5.74 3.81
CA LYS A 20 -7.69 -4.96 3.19
C LYS A 20 -7.49 -3.61 3.87
N ASN A 21 -8.55 -2.96 4.34
CA ASN A 21 -8.43 -1.71 5.10
C ASN A 21 -7.71 -1.93 6.44
N ASP A 22 -7.98 -3.05 7.12
CA ASP A 22 -7.28 -3.40 8.36
C ASP A 22 -5.80 -3.70 8.07
N GLU A 23 -5.52 -4.45 7.02
CA GLU A 23 -4.16 -4.75 6.58
C GLU A 23 -3.38 -3.49 6.21
N LEU A 24 -4.04 -2.51 5.60
CA LEU A 24 -3.42 -1.24 5.20
C LEU A 24 -2.80 -0.51 6.38
N GLN A 25 -3.47 -0.50 7.54
CA GLN A 25 -2.95 0.12 8.77
C GLN A 25 -1.62 -0.50 9.21
N GLU A 26 -1.56 -1.83 9.22
CA GLU A 26 -0.33 -2.56 9.58
C GLU A 26 0.79 -2.30 8.58
N LEU A 27 0.47 -2.26 7.30
CA LEU A 27 1.45 -2.00 6.24
C LEU A 27 2.00 -0.56 6.31
N TYR A 28 1.17 0.41 6.68
CA TYR A 28 1.64 1.78 6.96
C TYR A 28 2.64 1.81 8.09
N GLN A 29 2.36 1.12 9.20
CA GLN A 29 3.26 1.06 10.34
C GLN A 29 4.59 0.40 9.97
N THR A 30 4.53 -0.69 9.21
CA THR A 30 5.73 -1.39 8.74
C THR A 30 6.59 -0.48 7.85
N TYR A 31 5.97 0.21 6.91
CA TYR A 31 6.68 1.16 6.04
C TYR A 31 7.28 2.32 6.83
N ALA A 32 6.50 2.93 7.72
CA ALA A 32 6.95 4.06 8.54
C ALA A 32 8.15 3.68 9.41
N GLU A 33 8.16 2.49 10.00
CA GLU A 33 9.29 2.01 10.80
C GLU A 33 10.51 1.74 9.93
N ALA A 34 10.32 1.14 8.76
CA ALA A 34 11.43 0.91 7.83
C ALA A 34 12.04 2.23 7.34
N GLU A 35 11.21 3.24 7.06
CA GLU A 35 11.67 4.58 6.68
C GLU A 35 12.44 5.24 7.82
N ARG A 36 11.95 5.14 9.04
CA ARG A 36 12.62 5.69 10.22
C ARG A 36 14.00 5.08 10.39
N GLN A 37 14.11 3.76 10.31
CA GLN A 37 15.39 3.06 10.46
C GLN A 37 16.38 3.46 9.36
N TYR A 38 15.91 3.57 8.12
CA TYR A 38 16.74 4.03 7.01
C TYR A 38 17.23 5.47 7.23
N ASN A 39 16.34 6.37 7.59
CA ASN A 39 16.69 7.79 7.79
C ASN A 39 17.72 7.96 8.91
N ILE A 40 17.58 7.23 10.01
CA ILE A 40 18.53 7.27 11.12
C ILE A 40 19.90 6.77 10.66
N ALA A 41 19.95 5.62 10.01
CA ALA A 41 21.22 5.02 9.56
C ALA A 41 21.91 5.91 8.51
N TYR A 42 21.14 6.47 7.58
CA TYR A 42 21.66 7.38 6.56
C TYR A 42 22.26 8.63 7.19
N ALA A 43 21.56 9.28 8.12
CA ALA A 43 22.03 10.47 8.80
C ALA A 43 23.29 10.20 9.63
N GLN A 44 23.31 9.07 10.35
CA GLN A 44 24.48 8.66 11.14
C GLN A 44 25.71 8.43 10.27
N LYS A 45 25.53 7.78 9.12
CA LYS A 45 26.64 7.52 8.19
C LYS A 45 27.17 8.80 7.58
N ILE A 46 26.31 9.71 7.15
CA ILE A 46 26.71 11.02 6.63
C ILE A 46 27.49 11.80 7.70
N THR A 47 26.98 11.83 8.92
CA THR A 47 27.65 12.53 10.03
C THR A 47 29.04 11.96 10.26
N GLN A 48 29.19 10.64 10.31
CA GLN A 48 30.47 9.98 10.48
C GLN A 48 31.46 10.36 9.39
N LEU A 49 31.04 10.29 8.12
CA LEU A 49 31.88 10.61 6.97
C LEU A 49 32.28 12.09 6.96
N ARG A 50 31.40 12.99 7.35
CA ARG A 50 31.69 14.41 7.49
C ARG A 50 32.74 14.65 8.58
N MET A 51 32.62 13.96 9.71
CA MET A 51 33.60 14.04 10.78
C MET A 51 34.96 13.51 10.33
N ASP A 52 35.00 12.54 9.43
CA ASP A 52 36.22 12.00 8.81
C ASP A 52 36.80 12.92 7.74
N GLY A 53 36.17 14.07 7.48
CA GLY A 53 36.67 15.06 6.53
C GLY A 53 36.12 14.96 5.12
N GLU A 54 35.18 14.06 4.83
CA GLU A 54 34.59 13.93 3.51
C GLU A 54 33.67 15.11 3.17
N PRO A 55 33.75 15.68 1.95
CA PRO A 55 32.76 16.66 1.48
C PRO A 55 31.35 16.08 1.48
N ILE A 56 30.33 16.93 1.65
CA ILE A 56 28.92 16.49 1.76
C ILE A 56 28.45 15.69 0.55
N THR A 57 28.82 16.04 -0.65
CA THR A 57 28.46 15.29 -1.87
C THR A 57 29.01 13.89 -1.88
N ILE A 58 30.28 13.75 -1.52
CA ILE A 58 30.95 12.44 -1.42
C ILE A 58 30.37 11.64 -0.27
N ALA A 59 30.10 12.27 0.88
CA ALA A 59 29.50 11.60 2.04
C ALA A 59 28.12 11.04 1.69
N LYS A 60 27.30 11.75 0.93
CA LYS A 60 26.00 11.25 0.47
C LYS A 60 26.13 10.04 -0.43
N ASP A 61 27.03 10.08 -1.41
CA ASP A 61 27.24 8.97 -2.34
C ASP A 61 27.78 7.74 -1.64
N LEU A 62 28.78 7.90 -0.76
CA LEU A 62 29.34 6.81 0.02
C LEU A 62 28.30 6.21 0.98
N SER A 63 27.43 7.03 1.57
CA SER A 63 26.36 6.56 2.46
C SER A 63 25.36 5.66 1.71
N LYS A 64 24.99 6.03 0.48
CA LYS A 64 24.11 5.22 -0.35
C LYS A 64 24.69 3.85 -0.69
N GLY A 65 26.01 3.77 -0.84
CA GLY A 65 26.73 2.52 -1.13
C GLY A 65 27.08 1.72 0.11
N ASP A 66 26.91 2.25 1.31
CA ASP A 66 27.15 1.54 2.55
C ASP A 66 26.20 0.35 2.68
N LYS A 67 26.73 -0.83 3.07
CA LYS A 67 25.93 -2.06 3.10
C LYS A 67 24.72 -1.94 4.04
N VAL A 68 24.92 -1.41 5.24
CA VAL A 68 23.84 -1.31 6.24
C VAL A 68 22.77 -0.32 5.76
N VAL A 69 23.17 0.85 5.28
CA VAL A 69 22.26 1.88 4.76
C VAL A 69 21.52 1.36 3.53
N SER A 70 22.23 0.71 2.62
CA SER A 70 21.62 0.13 1.41
C SER A 70 20.62 -0.97 1.73
N ASP A 71 20.93 -1.86 2.68
CA ASP A 71 20.02 -2.92 3.11
C ASP A 71 18.74 -2.33 3.73
N LEU A 72 18.87 -1.28 4.53
CA LEU A 72 17.71 -0.60 5.12
C LEU A 72 16.87 0.15 4.06
N PHE A 73 17.53 0.74 3.08
CA PHE A 73 16.84 1.35 1.93
C PHE A 73 16.04 0.31 1.15
N TYR A 74 16.65 -0.86 0.87
CA TYR A 74 15.98 -1.96 0.20
C TYR A 74 14.74 -2.41 0.97
N LYS A 75 14.88 -2.62 2.28
CA LYS A 75 13.76 -3.01 3.15
C LYS A 75 12.62 -1.99 3.11
N MET A 76 12.96 -0.71 3.16
CA MET A 76 11.98 0.38 3.08
C MET A 76 11.24 0.35 1.73
N ARG A 77 11.96 0.17 0.62
CA ARG A 77 11.36 0.13 -0.72
C ARG A 77 10.44 -1.07 -0.89
N ILE A 78 10.78 -2.23 -0.34
CA ILE A 78 9.90 -3.40 -0.37
C ILE A 78 8.63 -3.12 0.43
N ALA A 79 8.74 -2.55 1.62
CA ALA A 79 7.58 -2.20 2.45
C ALA A 79 6.66 -1.19 1.75
N GLU A 80 7.22 -0.20 1.06
CA GLU A 80 6.47 0.76 0.24
C GLU A 80 5.72 0.07 -0.89
N GLY A 81 6.38 -0.86 -1.60
CA GLY A 81 5.76 -1.63 -2.68
C GLY A 81 4.58 -2.47 -2.20
N VAL A 82 4.72 -3.14 -1.07
CA VAL A 82 3.64 -3.93 -0.45
C VAL A 82 2.47 -3.03 -0.06
N LEU A 83 2.75 -1.87 0.54
CA LEU A 83 1.73 -0.87 0.89
C LEU A 83 0.97 -0.39 -0.34
N ASN A 84 1.69 -0.06 -1.42
CA ASN A 84 1.08 0.41 -2.66
C ASN A 84 0.23 -0.68 -3.33
N ALA A 85 0.67 -1.94 -3.30
CA ALA A 85 -0.11 -3.07 -3.82
C ALA A 85 -1.43 -3.22 -3.05
N CYS A 86 -1.41 -3.06 -1.74
CA CYS A 86 -2.63 -3.08 -0.92
C CYS A 86 -3.58 -1.93 -1.30
N ARG A 87 -3.07 -0.73 -1.48
CA ARG A 87 -3.86 0.43 -1.92
C ARG A 87 -4.54 0.18 -3.27
N GLU A 88 -3.83 -0.40 -4.24
CA GLU A 88 -4.38 -0.73 -5.54
C GLU A 88 -5.47 -1.80 -5.42
N LYS A 89 -5.28 -2.81 -4.57
CA LYS A 89 -6.30 -3.83 -4.32
C LYS A 89 -7.57 -3.21 -3.72
N ILE A 90 -7.43 -2.25 -2.82
CA ILE A 90 -8.57 -1.53 -2.24
C ILE A 90 -9.34 -0.77 -3.32
N LYS A 91 -8.65 -0.09 -4.23
CA LYS A 91 -9.29 0.61 -5.36
C LYS A 91 -10.06 -0.36 -6.25
N ASP A 92 -9.47 -1.51 -6.57
CA ASP A 92 -10.11 -2.55 -7.38
C ASP A 92 -11.36 -3.10 -6.70
N LEU A 93 -11.30 -3.34 -5.39
CA LEU A 93 -12.45 -3.80 -4.61
C LEU A 93 -13.57 -2.77 -4.61
N ARG A 94 -13.25 -1.49 -4.44
CA ARG A 94 -14.25 -0.40 -4.50
C ARG A 94 -14.91 -0.33 -5.86
N SER A 95 -14.14 -0.47 -6.94
CA SER A 95 -14.67 -0.49 -8.31
C SER A 95 -15.59 -1.69 -8.53
N SER A 96 -15.21 -2.87 -8.04
CA SER A 96 -16.07 -4.07 -8.10
C SER A 96 -17.37 -3.88 -7.34
N ILE A 97 -17.32 -3.29 -6.14
CA ILE A 97 -18.49 -3.00 -5.32
C ILE A 97 -19.45 -2.06 -6.07
N ASP A 98 -18.90 -1.01 -6.68
CA ASP A 98 -19.72 -0.07 -7.46
C ASP A 98 -20.38 -0.76 -8.66
N THR A 99 -19.67 -1.67 -9.32
CA THR A 99 -20.22 -2.46 -10.42
C THR A 99 -21.36 -3.35 -9.95
N TYR A 100 -21.20 -4.07 -8.83
CA TYR A 100 -22.25 -4.90 -8.25
C TYR A 100 -23.49 -4.08 -7.89
N ARG A 101 -23.28 -2.91 -7.29
CA ARG A 101 -24.39 -2.00 -6.92
C ARG A 101 -25.14 -1.52 -8.16
N SER A 102 -24.43 -1.17 -9.23
CA SER A 102 -25.03 -0.74 -10.50
C SER A 102 -25.86 -1.85 -11.13
N LEU A 103 -25.33 -3.08 -11.14
CA LEU A 103 -26.04 -4.25 -11.67
C LEU A 103 -27.32 -4.55 -10.87
N LEU A 104 -27.24 -4.48 -9.54
CA LEU A 104 -28.41 -4.68 -8.67
C LEU A 104 -29.45 -3.60 -8.88
N SER A 105 -29.04 -2.34 -9.03
CA SER A 105 -29.94 -1.23 -9.32
C SER A 105 -30.64 -1.41 -10.66
N TRP A 106 -29.90 -1.82 -11.68
CA TRP A 106 -30.45 -2.09 -13.02
C TRP A 106 -31.46 -3.24 -12.98
N LEU A 107 -31.16 -4.34 -12.31
CA LEU A 107 -32.07 -5.48 -12.15
C LEU A 107 -33.35 -5.07 -11.41
N LYS A 108 -33.26 -4.25 -10.37
CA LYS A 108 -34.41 -3.72 -9.65
C LYS A 108 -35.31 -2.92 -10.57
N SER A 109 -34.75 -2.03 -11.41
CA SER A 109 -35.48 -1.24 -12.38
C SER A 109 -36.19 -2.12 -13.40
N GLU A 110 -35.51 -3.16 -13.90
CA GLU A 110 -36.10 -4.14 -14.82
C GLU A 110 -37.30 -4.85 -14.20
N MET A 111 -37.17 -5.29 -12.96
CA MET A 111 -38.26 -5.95 -12.25
C MET A 111 -39.45 -5.02 -12.02
N GLU A 112 -39.24 -3.75 -11.75
CA GLU A 112 -40.29 -2.75 -11.59
C GLU A 112 -41.00 -2.45 -12.91
N CYS A 113 -40.27 -2.43 -14.03
CA CYS A 113 -40.85 -2.20 -15.35
C CYS A 113 -41.70 -3.36 -15.87
N THR A 114 -41.48 -4.58 -15.38
CA THR A 114 -42.23 -5.77 -15.82
C THR A 114 -43.50 -6.00 -15.00
N LYS A 115 -43.77 -5.21 -14.00
CA LYS A 115 -45.02 -5.25 -13.24
C LYS A 115 -46.11 -4.49 -14.01
#